data_e54298df5e69f714b9ce696c5a8f8b43
#
_entry.id   e54298df5e69f714b9ce696c5a8f8b43
#
_cell.length_a   1.000
_cell.length_b   1.000
_cell.length_c   1.000
_cell.angle_alpha   90.00
_cell.angle_beta   90.00
_cell.angle_gamma   90.00
#
_symmetry.space_group_name_H-M   'P 1'
#
loop_
_entity.id
_entity.type
_entity.pdbx_description
1 polymer ?
#
loop_
_entity_poly.entity_id
_entity_poly.type
_entity_poly.pdbx_seq_one_letter_code
_entity_poly.pdbx_strand_id
1 'polypeptide(L)'
;MRGRALTALAVVGALAGCQESGFDESRETQRPLKVQHAMDELTGTKVPGVAERPLTLTADALGDTLALGVEPVRAALPGGRLPDYMSGSADGVEVVAPLTELDLAATDAAEPDLILGSKEGQAELYEDLSRIAPTVMTEGDNWKLNLRLHGEALGRTNDAERLLIDWDDRVADVRDSLPGGTRAIVLGGGVTPFAQQVLADLGLKARADGTGATVEGGPQWRGGGLMAARAALADVARAL
;
A
#
# COMPACT_ATOMS: atom_id res chain seq x y z
N MET A 1 -40.72 -73.40 35.25
CA MET A 1 -40.03 -72.40 36.03
C MET A 1 -39.90 -71.13 35.21
N ARG A 2 -40.35 -70.04 35.76
CA ARG A 2 -40.71 -68.79 35.06
C ARG A 2 -39.48 -67.91 34.82
N GLY A 3 -39.14 -67.63 33.59
CA GLY A 3 -38.13 -66.64 33.22
C GLY A 3 -38.80 -65.34 32.78
N ARG A 4 -38.48 -64.25 33.49
CA ARG A 4 -39.00 -62.91 33.23
C ARG A 4 -38.16 -62.25 32.10
N ALA A 5 -38.84 -61.83 31.04
CA ALA A 5 -38.26 -60.97 30.03
C ALA A 5 -38.16 -59.51 30.54
N LEU A 6 -37.00 -58.90 30.49
CA LEU A 6 -36.77 -57.48 30.74
C LEU A 6 -36.78 -56.76 29.38
N THR A 7 -37.78 -55.90 29.24
CA THR A 7 -37.92 -55.02 28.08
C THR A 7 -37.06 -53.80 28.32
N ALA A 8 -35.98 -53.60 27.51
CA ALA A 8 -35.16 -52.40 27.54
C ALA A 8 -35.84 -51.34 26.64
N LEU A 9 -36.21 -50.24 27.31
CA LEU A 9 -36.73 -49.05 26.63
C LEU A 9 -35.55 -48.21 26.11
N ALA A 10 -35.38 -48.16 24.78
CA ALA A 10 -34.37 -47.28 24.16
C ALA A 10 -34.94 -45.87 24.06
N VAL A 11 -34.39 -44.95 24.84
CA VAL A 11 -34.65 -43.51 24.66
C VAL A 11 -33.76 -43.00 23.55
N VAL A 12 -34.36 -42.67 22.42
CA VAL A 12 -33.70 -41.96 21.35
C VAL A 12 -33.68 -40.48 21.70
N GLY A 13 -32.55 -40.02 22.20
CA GLY A 13 -32.26 -38.61 22.40
C GLY A 13 -32.00 -37.95 21.02
N ALA A 14 -32.91 -37.10 20.57
CA ALA A 14 -32.68 -36.21 19.47
C ALA A 14 -31.72 -35.12 19.92
N LEU A 15 -30.42 -35.24 19.56
CA LEU A 15 -29.46 -34.16 19.65
C LEU A 15 -29.81 -33.19 18.50
N ALA A 16 -30.50 -32.10 18.83
CA ALA A 16 -30.58 -30.93 17.96
C ALA A 16 -29.15 -30.40 17.81
N GLY A 17 -28.53 -30.72 16.67
CA GLY A 17 -27.26 -30.11 16.27
C GLY A 17 -27.47 -28.61 16.08
N CYS A 18 -26.92 -27.80 16.96
CA CYS A 18 -26.65 -26.41 16.68
C CYS A 18 -25.67 -26.40 15.48
N GLN A 19 -26.18 -26.12 14.31
CA GLN A 19 -25.38 -25.82 13.15
C GLN A 19 -24.75 -24.47 13.45
N GLU A 20 -23.52 -24.49 13.98
CA GLU A 20 -22.67 -23.31 13.96
C GLU A 20 -22.60 -22.86 12.50
N SER A 21 -23.27 -21.76 12.20
CA SER A 21 -23.03 -21.00 10.97
C SER A 21 -21.60 -20.52 11.06
N GLY A 22 -20.65 -21.35 10.63
CA GLY A 22 -19.27 -20.93 10.47
C GLY A 22 -19.27 -19.69 9.59
N PHE A 23 -18.89 -18.58 10.15
CA PHE A 23 -18.58 -17.37 9.40
C PHE A 23 -17.52 -17.77 8.39
N ASP A 24 -17.89 -17.83 7.12
CA ASP A 24 -16.96 -18.17 6.04
C ASP A 24 -16.15 -16.90 5.71
N GLU A 25 -15.12 -16.70 6.51
CA GLU A 25 -14.16 -15.59 6.38
C GLU A 25 -13.59 -15.51 4.96
N SER A 26 -13.47 -16.65 4.28
CA SER A 26 -12.98 -16.76 2.90
C SER A 26 -13.95 -16.14 1.88
N ARG A 27 -15.27 -16.14 2.16
CA ARG A 27 -16.28 -15.53 1.28
C ARG A 27 -16.41 -14.02 1.50
N GLU A 28 -16.10 -13.54 2.69
CA GLU A 28 -16.18 -12.10 3.00
C GLU A 28 -15.02 -11.33 2.35
N THR A 29 -13.83 -11.92 2.28
CA THR A 29 -12.66 -11.37 1.60
C THR A 29 -12.80 -11.34 0.07
N GLN A 30 -13.69 -12.15 -0.51
CA GLN A 30 -13.92 -12.17 -1.98
C GLN A 30 -15.02 -11.21 -2.44
N ARG A 31 -15.74 -10.56 -1.52
CA ARG A 31 -16.81 -9.63 -1.90
C ARG A 31 -16.20 -8.36 -2.47
N PRO A 32 -16.62 -7.94 -3.68
CA PRO A 32 -16.17 -6.67 -4.26
C PRO A 32 -16.40 -5.51 -3.31
N LEU A 33 -15.38 -4.65 -3.19
CA LEU A 33 -15.40 -3.42 -2.42
C LEU A 33 -15.75 -2.24 -3.32
N LYS A 34 -16.12 -1.14 -2.70
CA LYS A 34 -16.40 0.11 -3.39
C LYS A 34 -15.48 1.18 -2.81
N VAL A 35 -14.51 1.62 -3.59
CA VAL A 35 -13.43 2.52 -3.18
C VAL A 35 -13.65 3.89 -3.79
N GLN A 36 -13.71 4.91 -2.96
CA GLN A 36 -13.73 6.32 -3.38
C GLN A 36 -12.30 6.81 -3.58
N HIS A 37 -12.05 7.49 -4.67
CA HIS A 37 -10.72 7.98 -5.03
C HIS A 37 -10.79 9.25 -5.88
N ALA A 38 -9.63 9.85 -6.19
CA ALA A 38 -9.52 11.16 -6.81
C ALA A 38 -10.27 11.35 -8.15
N MET A 39 -10.57 10.28 -8.87
CA MET A 39 -11.31 10.35 -10.15
C MET A 39 -12.78 9.92 -10.00
N ASP A 40 -13.17 9.32 -8.88
CA ASP A 40 -14.53 8.87 -8.60
C ASP A 40 -14.87 9.00 -7.09
N GLU A 41 -14.93 10.25 -6.63
CA GLU A 41 -15.18 10.58 -5.22
C GLU A 41 -16.65 10.34 -4.81
N LEU A 42 -17.58 10.48 -5.75
CA LEU A 42 -19.01 10.44 -5.43
C LEU A 42 -19.58 9.02 -5.45
N THR A 43 -19.22 8.25 -6.46
CA THR A 43 -19.78 6.91 -6.66
C THR A 43 -18.84 5.81 -6.23
N GLY A 44 -17.53 6.03 -6.33
CA GLY A 44 -16.48 5.08 -6.04
C GLY A 44 -16.41 3.93 -7.05
N THR A 45 -15.20 3.47 -7.31
CA THR A 45 -14.92 2.35 -8.21
C THR A 45 -15.12 1.02 -7.50
N LYS A 46 -15.78 0.07 -8.17
CA LYS A 46 -15.96 -1.29 -7.67
C LYS A 46 -14.69 -2.10 -7.97
N VAL A 47 -13.99 -2.49 -6.92
CA VAL A 47 -12.74 -3.28 -6.99
C VAL A 47 -12.95 -4.70 -6.48
N PRO A 48 -12.05 -5.68 -6.79
CA PRO A 48 -12.05 -6.99 -6.16
C PRO A 48 -11.97 -6.88 -4.63
N GLY A 49 -12.52 -7.85 -3.91
CA GLY A 49 -12.36 -7.91 -2.44
C GLY A 49 -10.90 -8.15 -2.02
N VAL A 50 -10.16 -8.87 -2.87
CA VAL A 50 -8.70 -9.03 -2.81
C VAL A 50 -8.19 -8.95 -4.24
N ALA A 51 -7.27 -8.04 -4.51
CA ALA A 51 -6.60 -7.95 -5.80
C ALA A 51 -5.46 -8.97 -5.86
N GLU A 52 -5.46 -9.81 -6.88
CA GLU A 52 -4.45 -10.85 -7.09
C GLU A 52 -3.45 -10.47 -8.20
N ARG A 53 -3.86 -9.59 -9.10
CA ARG A 53 -3.10 -9.19 -10.29
C ARG A 53 -3.07 -7.66 -10.46
N PRO A 54 -2.66 -6.88 -9.44
CA PRO A 54 -2.61 -5.43 -9.58
C PRO A 54 -1.53 -5.00 -10.59
N LEU A 55 -1.79 -3.89 -11.28
CA LEU A 55 -0.85 -3.16 -12.10
C LEU A 55 -0.63 -1.77 -11.51
N THR A 56 0.62 -1.35 -11.38
CA THR A 56 0.96 -0.06 -10.76
C THR A 56 1.57 0.91 -11.76
N LEU A 57 1.15 2.18 -11.70
CA LEU A 57 1.54 3.22 -12.63
C LEU A 57 2.49 4.26 -12.04
N THR A 58 2.82 4.11 -10.75
CA THR A 58 3.72 5.01 -10.03
C THR A 58 4.64 4.24 -9.10
N ALA A 59 5.77 4.83 -8.74
CA ALA A 59 6.68 4.24 -7.76
C ALA A 59 6.03 4.09 -6.37
N ASP A 60 5.15 5.04 -6.02
CA ASP A 60 4.43 5.03 -4.74
C ASP A 60 3.46 3.86 -4.68
N ALA A 61 2.63 3.70 -5.72
CA ALA A 61 1.70 2.58 -5.82
C ALA A 61 2.43 1.23 -5.83
N LEU A 62 3.57 1.12 -6.54
CA LEU A 62 4.41 -0.08 -6.50
C LEU A 62 4.92 -0.36 -5.08
N GLY A 63 5.52 0.64 -4.44
CA GLY A 63 6.10 0.49 -3.11
C GLY A 63 5.07 0.10 -2.06
N ASP A 64 3.89 0.73 -2.10
CA ASP A 64 2.80 0.42 -1.18
C ASP A 64 2.22 -0.99 -1.44
N THR A 65 2.03 -1.38 -2.71
CA THR A 65 1.56 -2.71 -3.09
C THR A 65 2.50 -3.80 -2.57
N LEU A 66 3.81 -3.64 -2.77
CA LEU A 66 4.82 -4.57 -2.27
C LEU A 66 4.88 -4.60 -0.72
N ALA A 67 4.78 -3.43 -0.07
CA ALA A 67 4.76 -3.34 1.39
C ALA A 67 3.53 -4.02 2.01
N LEU A 68 2.41 -4.03 1.29
CA LEU A 68 1.17 -4.73 1.65
C LEU A 68 1.20 -6.23 1.33
N GLY A 69 2.34 -6.74 0.84
CA GLY A 69 2.53 -8.16 0.56
C GLY A 69 1.82 -8.64 -0.71
N VAL A 70 1.55 -7.75 -1.64
CA VAL A 70 0.96 -8.07 -2.95
C VAL A 70 2.00 -7.83 -4.03
N GLU A 71 2.17 -8.79 -4.96
CA GLU A 71 3.10 -8.66 -6.07
C GLU A 71 2.33 -8.20 -7.32
N PRO A 72 2.63 -7.01 -7.89
CA PRO A 72 1.96 -6.57 -9.08
C PRO A 72 2.43 -7.33 -10.31
N VAL A 73 1.52 -7.59 -11.25
CA VAL A 73 1.86 -8.24 -12.52
C VAL A 73 2.75 -7.38 -13.39
N ARG A 74 2.67 -6.06 -13.22
CA ARG A 74 3.49 -5.08 -13.95
C ARG A 74 3.55 -3.75 -13.20
N ALA A 75 4.68 -3.07 -13.32
CA ALA A 75 4.86 -1.70 -12.84
C ALA A 75 5.36 -0.80 -13.97
N ALA A 76 4.66 0.31 -14.21
CA ALA A 76 5.13 1.32 -15.15
C ALA A 76 5.79 2.47 -14.37
N LEU A 77 7.10 2.63 -14.56
CA LEU A 77 7.90 3.57 -13.78
C LEU A 77 8.70 4.52 -14.68
N PRO A 78 8.94 5.77 -14.24
CA PRO A 78 9.79 6.70 -14.97
C PRO A 78 11.15 6.06 -15.31
N GLY A 79 11.50 6.08 -16.59
CA GLY A 79 12.74 5.48 -17.11
C GLY A 79 12.76 3.95 -17.13
N GLY A 80 11.65 3.26 -16.85
CA GLY A 80 11.56 1.79 -16.88
C GLY A 80 12.49 1.11 -15.89
N ARG A 81 12.75 1.75 -14.74
CA ARG A 81 13.70 1.26 -13.74
C ARG A 81 13.19 1.43 -12.33
N LEU A 82 13.47 0.45 -11.49
CA LEU A 82 13.23 0.54 -10.04
C LEU A 82 14.11 1.63 -9.42
N PRO A 83 13.57 2.44 -8.50
CA PRO A 83 14.40 3.23 -7.60
C PRO A 83 15.29 2.34 -6.73
N ASP A 84 16.50 2.80 -6.41
CA ASP A 84 17.47 2.02 -5.64
C ASP A 84 16.94 1.56 -4.27
N TYR A 85 16.08 2.35 -3.64
CA TYR A 85 15.47 2.00 -2.34
C TYR A 85 14.44 0.85 -2.43
N MET A 86 14.06 0.43 -3.63
CA MET A 86 13.20 -0.74 -3.88
C MET A 86 13.98 -1.98 -4.32
N SER A 87 15.31 -1.87 -4.47
CA SER A 87 16.15 -2.98 -4.91
C SER A 87 15.99 -4.18 -3.97
N GLY A 88 15.71 -5.36 -4.53
CA GLY A 88 15.47 -6.60 -3.79
C GLY A 88 14.06 -6.77 -3.23
N SER A 89 13.18 -5.77 -3.36
CA SER A 89 11.78 -5.88 -2.91
C SER A 89 10.80 -6.11 -4.06
N ALA A 90 11.24 -5.95 -5.30
CA ALA A 90 10.43 -6.09 -6.50
C ALA A 90 11.02 -7.16 -7.46
N ASP A 91 11.71 -8.16 -6.91
CA ASP A 91 12.23 -9.29 -7.68
C ASP A 91 11.07 -10.05 -8.32
N GLY A 92 11.06 -10.15 -9.64
CA GLY A 92 9.96 -10.79 -10.39
C GLY A 92 8.94 -9.83 -10.99
N VAL A 93 8.87 -8.57 -10.54
CA VAL A 93 7.95 -7.58 -11.13
C VAL A 93 8.47 -7.12 -12.49
N GLU A 94 7.64 -7.22 -13.52
CA GLU A 94 7.94 -6.65 -14.83
C GLU A 94 7.87 -5.13 -14.77
N VAL A 95 9.01 -4.45 -14.89
CA VAL A 95 9.10 -2.99 -14.90
C VAL A 95 9.21 -2.49 -16.32
N VAL A 96 8.29 -1.62 -16.72
CA VAL A 96 8.23 -1.00 -18.05
C VAL A 96 8.41 0.51 -17.98
N ALA A 97 8.74 1.12 -19.11
CA ALA A 97 8.88 2.58 -19.23
C ALA A 97 7.54 3.30 -18.97
N PRO A 98 7.56 4.61 -18.62
CA PRO A 98 6.35 5.33 -18.29
C PRO A 98 5.40 5.45 -19.47
N LEU A 99 4.17 5.59 -19.09
CA LEU A 99 2.97 5.61 -19.89
C LEU A 99 2.74 6.94 -20.64
N THR A 100 3.75 7.61 -21.13
CA THR A 100 3.55 8.80 -21.99
C THR A 100 2.90 8.45 -23.33
N GLU A 101 3.03 7.20 -23.74
CA GLU A 101 2.29 6.57 -24.84
C GLU A 101 1.95 5.16 -24.37
N LEU A 102 1.01 5.07 -23.43
CA LEU A 102 0.61 3.77 -22.88
C LEU A 102 0.20 2.87 -24.02
N ASP A 103 0.93 1.80 -24.19
CA ASP A 103 0.44 0.68 -24.96
C ASP A 103 -0.69 0.02 -24.15
N LEU A 104 -1.92 0.58 -24.32
CA LEU A 104 -3.12 0.06 -23.69
C LEU A 104 -3.33 -1.42 -24.03
N ALA A 105 -2.91 -1.85 -25.23
CA ALA A 105 -2.96 -3.24 -25.62
C ALA A 105 -2.02 -4.10 -24.78
N ALA A 106 -0.81 -3.63 -24.48
CA ALA A 106 0.10 -4.34 -23.59
C ALA A 106 -0.38 -4.32 -22.13
N THR A 107 -1.09 -3.27 -21.72
CA THR A 107 -1.73 -3.19 -20.40
C THR A 107 -2.86 -4.20 -20.28
N ASP A 108 -3.73 -4.29 -21.28
CA ASP A 108 -4.83 -5.25 -21.36
C ASP A 108 -4.29 -6.70 -21.42
N ALA A 109 -3.24 -6.94 -22.19
CA ALA A 109 -2.59 -8.25 -22.31
C ALA A 109 -1.93 -8.74 -21.00
N ALA A 110 -1.67 -7.84 -20.05
CA ALA A 110 -1.23 -8.21 -18.70
C ALA A 110 -2.38 -8.76 -17.84
N GLU A 111 -3.62 -8.64 -18.29
CA GLU A 111 -4.84 -9.08 -17.59
C GLU A 111 -4.87 -8.65 -16.12
N PRO A 112 -4.74 -7.33 -15.82
CA PRO A 112 -4.82 -6.86 -14.44
C PRO A 112 -6.25 -6.97 -13.91
N ASP A 113 -6.40 -7.22 -12.62
CA ASP A 113 -7.68 -7.17 -11.91
C ASP A 113 -7.90 -5.83 -11.18
N LEU A 114 -6.84 -5.02 -11.08
CA LEU A 114 -6.84 -3.69 -10.48
C LEU A 114 -5.70 -2.86 -11.07
N ILE A 115 -5.94 -1.57 -11.32
CA ILE A 115 -4.92 -0.61 -11.73
C ILE A 115 -4.81 0.48 -10.66
N LEU A 116 -3.58 0.74 -10.20
CA LEU A 116 -3.27 1.77 -9.21
C LEU A 116 -2.38 2.86 -9.83
N GLY A 117 -2.79 4.10 -9.73
CA GLY A 117 -2.07 5.25 -10.29
C GLY A 117 -2.27 6.54 -9.50
N SER A 118 -1.88 7.68 -10.07
CA SER A 118 -2.13 9.00 -9.51
C SER A 118 -2.85 9.89 -10.52
N LYS A 119 -3.71 10.77 -10.01
CA LYS A 119 -4.41 11.77 -10.82
C LYS A 119 -3.43 12.69 -11.54
N GLU A 120 -2.36 13.09 -10.87
CA GLU A 120 -1.34 13.99 -11.43
C GLU A 120 -0.63 13.38 -12.63
N GLY A 121 -0.46 12.05 -12.65
CA GLY A 121 0.26 11.36 -13.72
C GLY A 121 -0.62 10.80 -14.82
N GLN A 122 -1.84 10.35 -14.50
CA GLN A 122 -2.64 9.51 -15.40
C GLN A 122 -4.11 9.94 -15.53
N ALA A 123 -4.50 11.16 -15.11
CA ALA A 123 -5.90 11.60 -15.21
C ALA A 123 -6.47 11.48 -16.63
N GLU A 124 -5.68 11.84 -17.65
CA GLU A 124 -6.11 11.78 -19.06
C GLU A 124 -6.32 10.34 -19.56
N LEU A 125 -5.69 9.37 -18.94
CA LEU A 125 -5.78 7.95 -19.29
C LEU A 125 -6.84 7.19 -18.48
N TYR A 126 -7.46 7.84 -17.49
CA TYR A 126 -8.33 7.18 -16.53
C TYR A 126 -9.48 6.40 -17.17
N GLU A 127 -10.16 7.01 -18.16
CA GLU A 127 -11.28 6.35 -18.82
C GLU A 127 -10.84 5.13 -19.64
N ASP A 128 -9.69 5.18 -20.29
CA ASP A 128 -9.15 4.07 -21.09
C ASP A 128 -8.67 2.94 -20.19
N LEU A 129 -7.97 3.27 -19.09
CA LEU A 129 -7.56 2.32 -18.07
C LEU A 129 -8.76 1.63 -17.42
N SER A 130 -9.81 2.39 -17.10
CA SER A 130 -11.03 1.86 -16.48
C SER A 130 -11.83 0.93 -17.38
N ARG A 131 -11.59 0.90 -18.68
CA ARG A 131 -12.14 -0.10 -19.60
C ARG A 131 -11.38 -1.43 -19.55
N ILE A 132 -10.11 -1.39 -19.14
CA ILE A 132 -9.25 -2.58 -18.99
C ILE A 132 -9.54 -3.25 -17.64
N ALA A 133 -9.43 -2.50 -16.55
CA ALA A 133 -9.66 -2.99 -15.19
C ALA A 133 -10.13 -1.86 -14.27
N PRO A 134 -10.74 -2.19 -13.12
CA PRO A 134 -10.99 -1.21 -12.06
C PRO A 134 -9.75 -0.38 -11.78
N THR A 135 -9.88 0.95 -11.88
CA THR A 135 -8.74 1.87 -11.75
C THR A 135 -8.96 2.80 -10.58
N VAL A 136 -8.00 2.85 -9.67
CA VAL A 136 -7.99 3.70 -8.47
C VAL A 136 -6.83 4.68 -8.54
N MET A 137 -7.12 5.97 -8.40
CA MET A 137 -6.14 7.05 -8.51
C MET A 137 -6.01 7.78 -7.17
N THR A 138 -4.78 7.90 -6.69
CA THR A 138 -4.45 8.80 -5.58
C THR A 138 -4.42 10.25 -6.03
N GLU A 139 -4.40 11.19 -5.09
CA GLU A 139 -4.21 12.63 -5.33
C GLU A 139 -3.36 13.23 -4.22
N GLY A 140 -2.45 14.12 -4.63
CA GLY A 140 -1.59 14.86 -3.72
C GLY A 140 -0.50 14.02 -3.05
N ASP A 141 0.26 14.70 -2.19
CA ASP A 141 1.51 14.16 -1.64
C ASP A 141 1.36 13.49 -0.26
N ASN A 142 0.13 13.32 0.26
CA ASN A 142 -0.07 12.68 1.56
C ASN A 142 0.07 11.16 1.45
N TRP A 143 1.31 10.69 1.54
CA TRP A 143 1.63 9.27 1.36
C TRP A 143 0.91 8.34 2.36
N LYS A 144 0.59 8.81 3.58
CA LYS A 144 -0.16 7.99 4.56
C LYS A 144 -1.61 7.78 4.13
N LEU A 145 -2.24 8.80 3.56
CA LEU A 145 -3.58 8.66 2.96
C LEU A 145 -3.55 7.80 1.71
N ASN A 146 -2.52 7.97 0.87
CA ASN A 146 -2.34 7.16 -0.33
C ASN A 146 -2.13 5.68 0.02
N LEU A 147 -1.31 5.36 1.05
CA LEU A 147 -1.15 3.98 1.53
C LEU A 147 -2.47 3.37 2.02
N ARG A 148 -3.32 4.15 2.74
CA ARG A 148 -4.64 3.67 3.14
C ARG A 148 -5.54 3.37 1.95
N LEU A 149 -5.56 4.26 0.96
CA LEU A 149 -6.34 4.08 -0.26
C LEU A 149 -5.86 2.85 -1.05
N HIS A 150 -4.54 2.66 -1.21
CA HIS A 150 -3.99 1.46 -1.82
C HIS A 150 -4.35 0.20 -1.02
N GLY A 151 -4.28 0.26 0.31
CA GLY A 151 -4.69 -0.84 1.18
C GLY A 151 -6.17 -1.20 1.03
N GLU A 152 -7.05 -0.20 0.94
CA GLU A 152 -8.47 -0.41 0.70
C GLU A 152 -8.71 -1.04 -0.69
N ALA A 153 -8.08 -0.50 -1.72
CA ALA A 153 -8.22 -1.00 -3.09
C ALA A 153 -7.71 -2.44 -3.27
N LEU A 154 -6.65 -2.81 -2.57
CA LEU A 154 -6.05 -4.15 -2.61
C LEU A 154 -6.74 -5.16 -1.66
N GLY A 155 -7.73 -4.75 -0.86
CA GLY A 155 -8.33 -5.58 0.18
C GLY A 155 -7.39 -5.85 1.36
N ARG A 156 -6.48 -4.90 1.65
CA ARG A 156 -5.44 -4.97 2.69
C ARG A 156 -5.53 -3.83 3.71
N THR A 157 -6.73 -3.36 4.00
CA THR A 157 -6.95 -2.20 4.89
C THR A 157 -6.28 -2.37 6.26
N ASN A 158 -6.44 -3.54 6.89
CA ASN A 158 -5.84 -3.81 8.19
C ASN A 158 -4.30 -3.87 8.12
N ASP A 159 -3.75 -4.34 7.01
CA ASP A 159 -2.31 -4.37 6.79
C ASP A 159 -1.76 -2.96 6.65
N ALA A 160 -2.44 -2.07 5.91
CA ALA A 160 -2.07 -0.67 5.78
C ALA A 160 -2.05 0.06 7.14
N GLU A 161 -3.05 -0.15 7.99
CA GLU A 161 -3.06 0.44 9.33
C GLU A 161 -1.93 -0.11 10.21
N ARG A 162 -1.62 -1.41 10.16
CA ARG A 162 -0.47 -1.97 10.87
C ARG A 162 0.86 -1.37 10.40
N LEU A 163 1.03 -1.18 9.09
CA LEU A 163 2.23 -0.55 8.53
C LEU A 163 2.40 0.90 8.98
N LEU A 164 1.30 1.64 9.17
CA LEU A 164 1.35 3.00 9.71
C LEU A 164 1.68 3.03 11.20
N ILE A 165 1.19 2.08 11.99
CA ILE A 165 1.59 1.92 13.40
C ILE A 165 3.09 1.61 13.47
N ASP A 166 3.57 0.64 12.69
CA ASP A 166 5.00 0.30 12.62
C ASP A 166 5.86 1.50 12.18
N TRP A 167 5.33 2.36 11.33
CA TRP A 167 5.99 3.61 10.94
C TRP A 167 6.13 4.55 12.13
N ASP A 168 5.06 4.79 12.87
CA ASP A 168 5.06 5.70 14.01
C ASP A 168 6.03 5.21 15.11
N ASP A 169 6.09 3.91 15.35
CA ASP A 169 7.07 3.30 16.28
C ASP A 169 8.52 3.52 15.82
N ARG A 170 8.81 3.29 14.53
CA ARG A 170 10.15 3.55 13.96
C ARG A 170 10.55 5.02 14.02
N VAL A 171 9.60 5.92 13.78
CA VAL A 171 9.82 7.37 13.92
C VAL A 171 10.15 7.72 15.36
N ALA A 172 9.46 7.11 16.34
CA ALA A 172 9.75 7.32 17.76
C ALA A 172 11.18 6.85 18.10
N ASP A 173 11.57 5.65 17.67
CA ASP A 173 12.91 5.10 17.90
C ASP A 173 14.01 6.01 17.33
N VAL A 174 13.84 6.48 16.08
CA VAL A 174 14.80 7.39 15.45
C VAL A 174 14.84 8.72 16.18
N ARG A 175 13.70 9.28 16.55
CA ARG A 175 13.61 10.56 17.29
C ARG A 175 14.33 10.47 18.63
N ASP A 176 14.16 9.36 19.35
CA ASP A 176 14.80 9.15 20.66
C ASP A 176 16.32 8.95 20.54
N SER A 177 16.80 8.49 19.37
CA SER A 177 18.24 8.35 19.07
C SER A 177 18.90 9.64 18.63
N LEU A 178 18.12 10.67 18.27
CA LEU A 178 18.69 11.95 17.80
C LEU A 178 19.49 12.66 18.91
N PRO A 179 20.64 13.27 18.56
CA PRO A 179 21.39 14.11 19.51
C PRO A 179 20.49 15.18 20.12
N GLY A 180 20.60 15.35 21.44
CA GLY A 180 19.78 16.32 22.18
C GLY A 180 19.84 17.73 21.58
N GLY A 181 18.67 18.30 21.28
CA GLY A 181 18.57 19.63 20.68
C GLY A 181 18.52 19.65 19.15
N THR A 182 18.64 18.52 18.46
CA THR A 182 18.42 18.43 16.99
C THR A 182 17.00 18.84 16.65
N ARG A 183 16.83 19.94 15.89
CA ARG A 183 15.51 20.47 15.50
C ARG A 183 15.38 20.64 13.99
N ALA A 184 16.48 20.54 13.27
CA ALA A 184 16.49 20.75 11.84
C ALA A 184 17.68 20.03 11.22
N ILE A 185 17.52 19.66 9.96
CA ILE A 185 18.55 19.08 9.12
C ILE A 185 18.67 19.83 7.79
N VAL A 186 19.83 19.74 7.17
CA VAL A 186 20.03 20.18 5.78
C VAL A 186 19.77 18.99 4.88
N LEU A 187 18.81 19.14 3.95
CA LEU A 187 18.51 18.10 2.97
C LEU A 187 19.13 18.48 1.61
N GLY A 188 20.05 17.67 1.14
CA GLY A 188 20.64 17.82 -0.19
C GLY A 188 19.60 17.58 -1.29
N GLY A 189 19.62 18.41 -2.35
CA GLY A 189 18.75 18.23 -3.51
C GLY A 189 17.35 18.83 -3.40
N GLY A 190 17.07 19.62 -2.35
CA GLY A 190 15.80 20.34 -2.18
C GLY A 190 14.79 19.60 -1.29
N VAL A 191 13.74 20.30 -0.91
CA VAL A 191 12.72 19.83 0.02
C VAL A 191 11.40 19.65 -0.73
N THR A 192 10.96 18.42 -0.87
CA THR A 192 9.64 18.10 -1.47
C THR A 192 8.55 18.09 -0.39
N PRO A 193 7.25 18.18 -0.76
CA PRO A 193 6.16 18.00 0.20
C PRO A 193 6.25 16.67 0.94
N PHE A 194 6.62 15.59 0.26
CA PHE A 194 6.87 14.29 0.86
C PHE A 194 7.99 14.34 1.91
N ALA A 195 9.14 14.94 1.57
CA ALA A 195 10.25 15.11 2.52
C ALA A 195 9.82 15.91 3.76
N GLN A 196 8.99 16.93 3.57
CA GLN A 196 8.46 17.71 4.70
C GLN A 196 7.60 16.85 5.64
N GLN A 197 6.81 15.92 5.13
CA GLN A 197 6.01 15.01 5.95
C GLN A 197 6.90 14.08 6.78
N VAL A 198 7.90 13.43 6.17
CA VAL A 198 8.86 12.56 6.89
C VAL A 198 9.58 13.33 7.99
N LEU A 199 10.04 14.55 7.71
CA LEU A 199 10.71 15.38 8.70
C LEU A 199 9.75 15.86 9.80
N ALA A 200 8.51 16.18 9.46
CA ALA A 200 7.49 16.57 10.42
C ALA A 200 7.16 15.46 11.41
N ASP A 201 7.10 14.22 10.93
CA ASP A 201 6.89 13.04 11.79
C ASP A 201 8.03 12.91 12.83
N LEU A 202 9.26 13.23 12.44
CA LEU A 202 10.43 13.27 13.34
C LEU A 202 10.48 14.51 14.26
N GLY A 203 9.60 15.48 14.06
CA GLY A 203 9.68 16.80 14.73
C GLY A 203 10.81 17.67 14.21
N LEU A 204 11.34 17.37 13.02
CA LEU A 204 12.43 18.09 12.37
C LEU A 204 11.93 19.08 11.31
N LYS A 205 12.76 20.04 10.97
CA LYS A 205 12.55 20.96 9.85
C LYS A 205 13.70 20.88 8.86
N ALA A 206 13.39 21.04 7.58
CA ALA A 206 14.44 21.24 6.58
C ALA A 206 15.03 22.66 6.69
N ARG A 207 16.34 22.77 6.52
CA ARG A 207 17.08 24.04 6.47
C ARG A 207 17.77 24.22 5.12
N ALA A 208 17.76 25.44 4.64
CA ALA A 208 18.44 25.83 3.40
C ALA A 208 19.76 26.55 3.63
N ASP A 209 20.05 26.94 4.89
CA ASP A 209 21.22 27.77 5.22
C ASP A 209 22.55 27.01 5.36
N GLY A 210 22.53 25.71 5.15
CA GLY A 210 23.71 24.85 5.21
C GLY A 210 24.26 24.61 6.61
N THR A 211 23.56 25.06 7.67
CA THR A 211 24.01 24.87 9.05
C THR A 211 23.28 23.72 9.72
N GLY A 212 24.00 22.73 10.23
CA GLY A 212 23.43 21.56 10.91
C GLY A 212 23.86 20.23 10.30
N ALA A 213 23.29 19.15 10.78
CA ALA A 213 23.51 17.84 10.20
C ALA A 213 22.94 17.78 8.77
N THR A 214 23.70 17.21 7.87
CA THR A 214 23.35 17.11 6.46
C THR A 214 22.95 15.68 6.13
N VAL A 215 21.78 15.52 5.50
CA VAL A 215 21.32 14.28 4.93
C VAL A 215 21.38 14.41 3.41
N GLU A 216 22.05 13.49 2.74
CA GLU A 216 22.08 13.48 1.28
C GLU A 216 20.71 13.13 0.71
N GLY A 217 20.21 13.98 -0.18
CA GLY A 217 18.93 13.80 -0.84
C GLY A 217 19.03 12.82 -2.00
N GLY A 218 18.61 11.57 -1.77
CA GLY A 218 18.47 10.56 -2.82
C GLY A 218 17.06 10.51 -3.44
N PRO A 219 16.80 9.52 -4.34
CA PRO A 219 15.48 9.32 -4.94
C PRO A 219 14.36 9.15 -3.91
N GLN A 220 14.63 8.52 -2.77
CA GLN A 220 13.68 8.30 -1.66
C GLN A 220 13.13 9.60 -1.07
N TRP A 221 13.86 10.71 -1.17
CA TRP A 221 13.39 12.01 -0.68
C TRP A 221 12.49 12.77 -1.68
N ARG A 222 12.38 12.25 -2.90
CA ARG A 222 11.56 12.82 -3.98
C ARG A 222 10.38 11.94 -4.34
N GLY A 223 10.37 10.72 -3.84
CA GLY A 223 9.30 9.78 -4.03
C GLY A 223 8.17 10.01 -3.04
N GLY A 224 7.23 9.10 -3.03
CA GLY A 224 6.16 8.97 -2.06
C GLY A 224 6.04 7.52 -1.61
N GLY A 225 5.02 7.23 -0.82
CA GLY A 225 4.74 5.89 -0.33
C GLY A 225 5.66 5.43 0.81
N LEU A 226 5.28 4.30 1.38
CA LEU A 226 5.91 3.78 2.60
C LEU A 226 7.37 3.38 2.40
N MET A 227 7.72 2.77 1.26
CA MET A 227 9.10 2.33 1.04
C MET A 227 10.08 3.50 0.94
N ALA A 228 9.68 4.57 0.25
CA ALA A 228 10.46 5.81 0.19
C ALA A 228 10.60 6.44 1.58
N ALA A 229 9.52 6.48 2.38
CA ALA A 229 9.54 7.02 3.74
C ALA A 229 10.49 6.24 4.66
N ARG A 230 10.47 4.91 4.60
CA ARG A 230 11.40 4.06 5.37
C ARG A 230 12.86 4.28 4.98
N ALA A 231 13.15 4.43 3.70
CA ALA A 231 14.51 4.72 3.22
C ALA A 231 14.97 6.11 3.66
N ALA A 232 14.13 7.13 3.57
CA ALA A 232 14.42 8.48 4.03
C ALA A 232 14.66 8.53 5.55
N LEU A 233 13.86 7.80 6.34
CA LEU A 233 14.05 7.67 7.79
C LEU A 233 15.40 7.03 8.13
N ALA A 234 15.79 5.99 7.40
CA ALA A 234 17.08 5.34 7.57
C ALA A 234 18.26 6.26 7.23
N ASP A 235 18.10 7.19 6.28
CA ASP A 235 19.13 8.20 5.97
C ASP A 235 19.32 9.15 7.15
N VAL A 236 18.23 9.62 7.78
CA VAL A 236 18.31 10.46 8.98
C VAL A 236 19.02 9.72 10.12
N ALA A 237 18.65 8.48 10.38
CA ALA A 237 19.26 7.66 11.44
C ALA A 237 20.76 7.41 11.22
N ARG A 238 21.23 7.39 9.97
CA ARG A 238 22.66 7.19 9.65
C ARG A 238 23.48 8.48 9.70
N ALA A 239 22.85 9.62 9.45
CA ALA A 239 23.52 10.91 9.35
C ALA A 239 23.70 11.60 10.71
N LEU A 240 23.01 11.17 11.74
CA LEU A 240 22.95 11.76 13.07
C LEU A 240 23.42 10.81 14.16
#